data_f5b21db16593b6147d6d128ec866757e
#
_entry.id   f5b21db16593b6147d6d128ec866757e
#
_cell.length_a   1.000
_cell.length_b   1.000
_cell.length_c   1.000
_cell.angle_alpha   90.00
_cell.angle_beta   90.00
_cell.angle_gamma   90.00
#
_symmetry.space_group_name_H-M   'P 1'
#
loop_
_entity.id
_entity.type
_entity.pdbx_description
1 polymer ?
#
loop_
_entity_poly.entity_id
_entity_poly.type
_entity_poly.pdbx_seq_one_letter_code
_entity_poly.pdbx_strand_id
1 'polypeptide(L)'
;LKIKSYFDEFELNGKLWGNVNLVIPLQKTSSQKTKITFDMYASENSLSLLSEKLKVDEFSSQFTFSDGVIRTKGRGLIGGELFQISLNPKEWIDDQKNNFRVKLSHLASVTDAYVIQNLANQWQSVIESDNLQANINLTIDENDHYSVQLKDLNVESFENIDVWKLSPNMFPSFHLSSTNTKFNGKIIPNFEADLVNNENVMGINNLIFENIGLSNEDLIFNGSWLNGKTLLRAKASNDNLSNFLTKFGVDEPVIGGGFNVDLRLYCDCDPWQISTKKVSGFMKADVERGVFTNQDPNLFKLLSYINLESIANRLKLSRDGMREQGYVYDQINAKLLFNDGVAKVDYFLVESEESDIELT
;
A
#
# COMPACT_ATOMS: atom_id res chain seq x y z
N LEU A 1 4.98 -4.84 -41.14
CA LEU A 1 5.66 -4.31 -39.99
C LEU A 1 4.64 -4.23 -38.86
N LYS A 2 4.78 -5.04 -37.80
CA LYS A 2 3.95 -4.97 -36.58
C LYS A 2 4.42 -3.81 -35.66
N ILE A 3 4.54 -2.61 -36.22
CA ILE A 3 4.89 -1.43 -35.41
C ILE A 3 3.66 -0.91 -34.68
N LYS A 4 2.46 -1.18 -35.19
CA LYS A 4 1.20 -0.63 -34.68
C LYS A 4 0.91 -1.00 -33.21
N SER A 5 1.23 -2.21 -32.76
CA SER A 5 0.96 -2.62 -31.37
C SER A 5 1.80 -1.92 -30.30
N TYR A 6 2.94 -1.35 -30.65
CA TYR A 6 3.74 -0.56 -29.72
C TYR A 6 3.25 0.88 -29.56
N PHE A 7 2.61 1.42 -30.60
CA PHE A 7 2.12 2.81 -30.58
C PHE A 7 0.74 2.95 -29.94
N ASP A 8 0.01 1.84 -29.77
CA ASP A 8 -1.29 1.88 -29.10
C ASP A 8 -1.14 2.09 -27.57
N GLU A 9 0.05 1.85 -27.01
CA GLU A 9 0.31 1.90 -25.56
C GLU A 9 1.07 3.16 -25.14
N PHE A 10 1.61 3.92 -26.08
CA PHE A 10 2.21 5.21 -25.78
C PHE A 10 1.92 6.27 -26.84
N GLU A 11 1.66 7.47 -26.38
CA GLU A 11 1.47 8.65 -27.22
C GLU A 11 2.49 9.72 -26.84
N LEU A 12 3.23 10.22 -27.82
CA LEU A 12 4.19 11.28 -27.62
C LEU A 12 3.70 12.54 -28.34
N ASN A 13 3.37 13.57 -27.58
CA ASN A 13 2.94 14.86 -28.09
C ASN A 13 4.08 15.86 -27.97
N GLY A 14 4.52 16.40 -29.12
CA GLY A 14 5.58 17.39 -29.19
C GLY A 14 6.46 17.24 -30.42
N LYS A 15 7.71 17.65 -30.32
CA LYS A 15 8.65 17.68 -31.44
C LYS A 15 9.68 16.56 -31.31
N LEU A 16 9.85 15.82 -32.41
CA LEU A 16 10.92 14.84 -32.60
C LEU A 16 11.85 15.30 -33.70
N TRP A 17 13.15 15.14 -33.49
CA TRP A 17 14.15 15.35 -34.54
C TRP A 17 15.19 14.23 -34.46
N GLY A 18 15.81 13.90 -35.59
CA GLY A 18 16.80 12.83 -35.62
C GLY A 18 17.02 12.28 -37.02
N ASN A 19 17.60 11.11 -37.09
CA ASN A 19 17.98 10.43 -38.32
C ASN A 19 17.17 9.13 -38.49
N VAL A 20 16.70 8.91 -39.73
CA VAL A 20 16.09 7.65 -40.13
C VAL A 20 16.96 7.02 -41.23
N ASN A 21 17.35 5.80 -41.02
CA ASN A 21 18.10 5.02 -42.02
C ASN A 21 17.22 3.85 -42.50
N LEU A 22 17.00 3.82 -43.82
CA LEU A 22 16.19 2.83 -44.50
C LEU A 22 17.05 2.06 -45.51
N VAL A 23 17.21 0.78 -45.29
CA VAL A 23 17.91 -0.14 -46.18
C VAL A 23 16.86 -1.02 -46.88
N ILE A 24 16.72 -0.87 -48.20
CA ILE A 24 15.77 -1.62 -49.04
C ILE A 24 16.58 -2.49 -50.01
N PRO A 25 16.43 -3.83 -49.97
CA PRO A 25 17.04 -4.67 -50.96
C PRO A 25 16.32 -4.46 -52.32
N LEU A 26 17.11 -4.15 -53.36
CA LEU A 26 16.56 -3.88 -54.70
C LEU A 26 16.24 -5.16 -55.49
N GLN A 27 16.77 -6.30 -55.09
CA GLN A 27 16.51 -7.58 -55.75
C GLN A 27 15.57 -8.45 -54.95
N LYS A 28 14.52 -8.96 -55.57
CA LYS A 28 13.54 -9.86 -54.93
C LYS A 28 14.11 -11.19 -54.44
N THR A 29 15.28 -11.59 -54.97
CA THR A 29 16.01 -12.82 -54.63
C THR A 29 17.01 -12.61 -53.51
N SER A 30 17.16 -11.37 -53.01
CA SER A 30 18.05 -11.08 -51.89
C SER A 30 17.58 -11.72 -50.60
N SER A 31 18.45 -12.44 -49.90
CA SER A 31 18.15 -12.92 -48.54
C SER A 31 18.06 -11.77 -47.50
N GLN A 32 18.45 -10.57 -47.90
CA GLN A 32 18.37 -9.38 -47.06
C GLN A 32 16.94 -8.88 -46.94
N LYS A 33 16.50 -8.63 -45.73
CA LYS A 33 15.19 -8.03 -45.44
C LYS A 33 15.33 -6.51 -45.40
N THR A 34 14.26 -5.80 -45.71
CA THR A 34 14.16 -4.34 -45.48
C THR A 34 14.49 -4.07 -43.99
N LYS A 35 15.44 -3.18 -43.77
CA LYS A 35 15.85 -2.77 -42.42
C LYS A 35 15.58 -1.28 -42.23
N ILE A 36 14.90 -0.95 -41.16
CA ILE A 36 14.64 0.43 -40.72
C ILE A 36 15.34 0.59 -39.37
N THR A 37 16.13 1.65 -39.24
CA THR A 37 16.69 2.07 -37.96
C THR A 37 16.45 3.57 -37.81
N PHE A 38 16.14 4.02 -36.61
CA PHE A 38 16.10 5.45 -36.35
C PHE A 38 16.77 5.78 -35.00
N ASP A 39 17.28 7.00 -34.94
CA ASP A 39 17.81 7.63 -33.76
C ASP A 39 17.19 9.03 -33.68
N MET A 40 16.33 9.26 -32.71
CA MET A 40 15.53 10.45 -32.59
C MET A 40 15.62 11.03 -31.18
N TYR A 41 15.44 12.33 -31.06
CA TYR A 41 15.46 13.05 -29.80
C TYR A 41 14.12 13.75 -29.60
N ALA A 42 13.65 13.72 -28.35
CA ALA A 42 12.53 14.50 -27.86
C ALA A 42 13.03 15.47 -26.78
N SER A 43 12.46 16.65 -26.69
CA SER A 43 12.75 17.60 -25.62
C SER A 43 11.48 18.29 -25.19
N GLU A 44 11.23 18.31 -23.89
CA GLU A 44 10.08 18.97 -23.26
C GLU A 44 8.72 18.55 -23.89
N ASN A 45 8.63 17.28 -24.24
CA ASN A 45 7.40 16.71 -24.80
C ASN A 45 6.47 16.21 -23.69
N SER A 46 5.22 15.92 -24.03
CA SER A 46 4.31 15.16 -23.19
C SER A 46 4.29 13.72 -23.68
N LEU A 47 4.50 12.78 -22.77
CA LEU A 47 4.42 11.34 -23.04
C LEU A 47 3.26 10.75 -22.25
N SER A 48 2.32 10.10 -22.94
CA SER A 48 1.27 9.32 -22.31
C SER A 48 1.58 7.83 -22.47
N LEU A 49 1.48 7.10 -21.37
CA LEU A 49 1.71 5.65 -21.29
C LEU A 49 0.44 4.97 -20.77
N LEU A 50 0.33 3.66 -20.99
CA LEU A 50 -0.78 2.84 -20.49
C LEU A 50 -2.14 3.36 -20.94
N SER A 51 -2.30 3.60 -22.24
CA SER A 51 -3.53 4.15 -22.82
C SER A 51 -4.00 5.43 -22.12
N GLU A 52 -3.08 6.39 -21.98
CA GLU A 52 -3.27 7.70 -21.33
C GLU A 52 -3.43 7.71 -19.80
N LYS A 53 -3.29 6.55 -19.15
CA LYS A 53 -3.44 6.46 -17.69
C LYS A 53 -2.23 7.02 -16.93
N LEU A 54 -1.04 6.99 -17.53
CA LEU A 54 0.18 7.56 -16.98
C LEU A 54 0.69 8.68 -17.87
N LYS A 55 0.66 9.91 -17.37
CA LYS A 55 1.18 11.09 -18.08
C LYS A 55 2.55 11.48 -17.53
N VAL A 56 3.44 11.76 -18.46
CA VAL A 56 4.78 12.27 -18.18
C VAL A 56 4.92 13.63 -18.86
N ASP A 57 5.08 14.67 -18.07
CA ASP A 57 5.30 16.01 -18.54
C ASP A 57 6.80 16.31 -18.70
N GLU A 58 7.15 17.31 -19.51
CA GLU A 58 8.52 17.74 -19.76
C GLU A 58 9.46 16.61 -20.19
N PHE A 59 8.92 15.61 -20.89
CA PHE A 59 9.66 14.42 -21.25
C PHE A 59 10.75 14.74 -22.27
N SER A 60 11.99 14.42 -21.90
CA SER A 60 13.16 14.59 -22.75
C SER A 60 13.93 13.29 -22.85
N SER A 61 14.18 12.82 -24.07
CA SER A 61 14.69 11.46 -24.29
C SER A 61 15.36 11.29 -25.65
N GLN A 62 16.21 10.29 -25.75
CA GLN A 62 16.68 9.70 -26.98
C GLN A 62 15.93 8.39 -27.27
N PHE A 63 15.38 8.30 -28.47
CA PHE A 63 14.70 7.10 -28.97
C PHE A 63 15.58 6.41 -30.00
N THR A 64 15.73 5.12 -29.87
CA THR A 64 16.38 4.29 -30.87
C THR A 64 15.43 3.18 -31.31
N PHE A 65 15.42 2.89 -32.61
CA PHE A 65 14.70 1.75 -33.15
C PHE A 65 15.67 0.87 -33.94
N SER A 66 15.74 -0.37 -33.58
CA SER A 66 16.50 -1.40 -34.31
C SER A 66 15.85 -2.75 -34.09
N ASP A 67 15.89 -3.59 -35.14
CA ASP A 67 15.41 -4.97 -35.09
C ASP A 67 13.96 -5.14 -34.60
N GLY A 68 13.11 -4.15 -34.91
CA GLY A 68 11.70 -4.17 -34.54
C GLY A 68 11.39 -3.69 -33.12
N VAL A 69 12.38 -3.22 -32.37
CA VAL A 69 12.22 -2.78 -30.99
C VAL A 69 12.54 -1.30 -30.84
N ILE A 70 11.63 -0.55 -30.21
CA ILE A 70 11.85 0.83 -29.76
C ILE A 70 12.48 0.78 -28.38
N ARG A 71 13.55 1.52 -28.19
CA ARG A 71 14.20 1.75 -26.89
C ARG A 71 14.32 3.23 -26.63
N THR A 72 14.13 3.62 -25.40
CA THR A 72 14.41 4.99 -24.98
C THR A 72 14.96 5.02 -23.57
N LYS A 73 15.73 6.05 -23.29
CA LYS A 73 16.14 6.44 -21.94
C LYS A 73 16.05 7.94 -21.86
N GLY A 74 15.19 8.40 -20.98
CA GLY A 74 14.90 9.82 -20.83
C GLY A 74 14.56 10.17 -19.37
N ARG A 75 14.10 11.40 -19.20
CA ARG A 75 13.60 11.91 -17.93
C ARG A 75 12.35 12.76 -18.18
N GLY A 76 11.49 12.83 -17.19
CA GLY A 76 10.27 13.63 -17.23
C GLY A 76 9.62 13.70 -15.87
N LEU A 77 8.55 14.47 -15.77
CA LEU A 77 7.80 14.66 -14.53
C LEU A 77 6.57 13.76 -14.51
N ILE A 78 6.39 13.00 -13.45
CA ILE A 78 5.16 12.26 -13.15
C ILE A 78 4.59 12.85 -11.86
N GLY A 79 3.40 13.46 -11.94
CA GLY A 79 2.81 14.12 -10.77
C GLY A 79 3.64 15.29 -10.22
N GLY A 80 4.49 15.91 -11.06
CA GLY A 80 5.40 16.97 -10.67
C GLY A 80 6.75 16.50 -10.11
N GLU A 81 6.97 15.19 -9.97
CA GLU A 81 8.23 14.61 -9.48
C GLU A 81 9.08 14.08 -10.63
N LEU A 82 10.40 14.13 -10.47
CA LEU A 82 11.35 13.80 -11.53
C LEU A 82 11.65 12.30 -11.56
N PHE A 83 11.35 11.69 -12.71
CA PHE A 83 11.66 10.28 -12.98
C PHE A 83 12.65 10.13 -14.14
N GLN A 84 13.51 9.13 -14.02
CA GLN A 84 14.18 8.56 -15.17
C GLN A 84 13.29 7.46 -15.75
N ILE A 85 13.07 7.48 -17.06
CA ILE A 85 12.15 6.57 -17.75
C ILE A 85 12.94 5.83 -18.83
N SER A 86 12.83 4.51 -18.82
CA SER A 86 13.47 3.66 -19.83
C SER A 86 12.44 2.71 -20.42
N LEU A 87 12.27 2.74 -21.74
CA LEU A 87 11.42 1.79 -22.47
C LEU A 87 12.30 0.69 -23.07
N ASN A 88 11.88 -0.55 -22.88
CA ASN A 88 12.58 -1.74 -23.37
C ASN A 88 14.09 -1.71 -23.07
N PRO A 89 14.51 -1.55 -21.81
CA PRO A 89 15.92 -1.46 -21.46
C PRO A 89 16.67 -2.74 -21.85
N LYS A 90 17.92 -2.60 -22.26
CA LYS A 90 18.74 -3.73 -22.76
C LYS A 90 19.02 -4.80 -21.70
N GLU A 91 18.98 -4.40 -20.44
CA GLU A 91 19.26 -5.29 -19.29
C GLU A 91 18.17 -6.35 -19.09
N TRP A 92 17.02 -6.16 -19.69
CA TRP A 92 15.91 -7.11 -19.69
C TRP A 92 15.94 -8.01 -20.93
N ILE A 93 16.93 -8.84 -21.01
CA ILE A 93 17.03 -9.86 -22.04
C ILE A 93 16.22 -11.08 -21.57
N ASP A 94 14.94 -11.06 -21.84
CA ASP A 94 14.11 -12.27 -21.81
C ASP A 94 13.57 -12.53 -23.20
N ASP A 95 13.50 -13.81 -23.60
CA ASP A 95 13.18 -14.25 -24.98
C ASP A 95 11.75 -13.93 -25.44
N GLN A 96 10.92 -13.33 -24.59
CA GLN A 96 9.56 -12.92 -24.95
C GLN A 96 9.57 -11.56 -25.68
N LYS A 97 9.75 -11.60 -27.00
CA LYS A 97 9.92 -10.44 -27.89
C LYS A 97 8.73 -9.47 -28.01
N ASN A 98 7.62 -9.71 -27.34
CA ASN A 98 6.35 -8.99 -27.60
C ASN A 98 5.84 -8.16 -26.43
N ASN A 99 6.52 -8.11 -25.30
CA ASN A 99 6.03 -7.41 -24.12
C ASN A 99 6.57 -5.98 -24.07
N PHE A 100 5.68 -5.03 -23.86
CA PHE A 100 6.05 -3.65 -23.56
C PHE A 100 6.63 -3.58 -22.14
N ARG A 101 7.78 -2.95 -21.98
CA ARG A 101 8.53 -2.90 -20.71
C ARG A 101 8.97 -1.49 -20.41
N VAL A 102 8.66 -1.04 -19.22
CA VAL A 102 9.04 0.27 -18.72
C VAL A 102 9.77 0.13 -17.40
N LYS A 103 10.90 0.80 -17.27
CA LYS A 103 11.52 1.06 -15.98
C LYS A 103 11.33 2.53 -15.64
N LEU A 104 10.75 2.79 -14.47
CA LEU A 104 10.60 4.11 -13.86
C LEU A 104 11.51 4.17 -12.65
N SER A 105 12.43 5.11 -12.61
CA SER A 105 13.30 5.33 -11.46
C SER A 105 13.01 6.70 -10.88
N HIS A 106 12.46 6.75 -9.67
CA HIS A 106 12.25 7.98 -8.94
C HIS A 106 13.57 8.43 -8.29
N LEU A 107 14.08 9.59 -8.71
CA LEU A 107 15.44 10.00 -8.36
C LEU A 107 15.59 10.43 -6.89
N ALA A 108 14.55 11.00 -6.30
CA ALA A 108 14.62 11.51 -4.94
C ALA A 108 14.49 10.41 -3.87
N SER A 109 13.67 9.37 -4.11
CA SER A 109 13.48 8.26 -3.15
C SER A 109 14.30 7.01 -3.47
N VAL A 110 15.12 7.04 -4.53
CA VAL A 110 15.89 5.88 -5.01
C VAL A 110 15.00 4.65 -5.19
N THR A 111 13.81 4.87 -5.75
CA THR A 111 12.81 3.81 -5.96
C THR A 111 12.74 3.45 -7.43
N ASP A 112 12.88 2.19 -7.75
CA ASP A 112 12.71 1.63 -9.08
C ASP A 112 11.37 0.91 -9.20
N ALA A 113 10.62 1.18 -10.25
CA ALA A 113 9.44 0.44 -10.65
C ALA A 113 9.64 -0.16 -12.04
N TYR A 114 9.47 -1.46 -12.14
CA TYR A 114 9.56 -2.20 -13.38
C TYR A 114 8.15 -2.60 -13.80
N VAL A 115 7.68 -2.13 -14.96
CA VAL A 115 6.34 -2.38 -15.46
C VAL A 115 6.43 -3.20 -16.73
N ILE A 116 5.72 -4.32 -16.78
CA ILE A 116 5.64 -5.23 -17.92
C ILE A 116 4.18 -5.44 -18.27
N GLN A 117 3.83 -5.25 -19.53
CA GLN A 117 2.55 -5.68 -20.06
C GLN A 117 2.69 -7.11 -20.59
N ASN A 118 2.00 -8.06 -19.98
CA ASN A 118 2.04 -9.46 -20.39
C ASN A 118 1.02 -9.76 -21.49
N LEU A 119 -0.19 -9.26 -21.34
CA LEU A 119 -1.32 -9.40 -22.27
C LEU A 119 -2.04 -8.05 -22.35
N ALA A 120 -2.91 -7.91 -23.35
CA ALA A 120 -3.84 -6.79 -23.36
C ALA A 120 -4.55 -6.71 -21.99
N ASN A 121 -4.58 -5.52 -21.40
CA ASN A 121 -5.22 -5.24 -20.09
C ASN A 121 -4.63 -5.97 -18.88
N GLN A 122 -3.42 -6.56 -19.00
CA GLN A 122 -2.72 -7.20 -17.88
C GLN A 122 -1.30 -6.66 -17.73
N TRP A 123 -1.03 -6.11 -16.56
CA TRP A 123 0.22 -5.45 -16.23
C TRP A 123 0.83 -6.05 -14.98
N GLN A 124 2.12 -6.23 -14.99
CA GLN A 124 2.89 -6.59 -13.80
C GLN A 124 3.87 -5.47 -13.48
N SER A 125 3.98 -5.13 -12.21
CA SER A 125 4.98 -4.20 -11.73
C SER A 125 5.73 -4.78 -10.54
N VAL A 126 7.03 -4.56 -10.52
CA VAL A 126 7.87 -4.82 -9.35
C VAL A 126 8.38 -3.47 -8.89
N ILE A 127 8.14 -3.13 -7.64
CA ILE A 127 8.65 -1.92 -7.01
C ILE A 127 9.74 -2.31 -6.02
N GLU A 128 10.86 -1.64 -6.10
CA GLU A 128 12.03 -1.87 -5.25
C GLU A 128 12.60 -0.55 -4.73
N SER A 129 12.69 -0.43 -3.42
CA SER A 129 13.44 0.60 -2.72
C SER A 129 13.98 0.03 -1.41
N ASP A 130 14.77 0.81 -0.68
CA ASP A 130 15.32 0.38 0.61
C ASP A 130 14.24 0.00 1.64
N ASN A 131 13.08 0.65 1.58
CA ASN A 131 12.02 0.49 2.59
C ASN A 131 10.71 -0.09 2.04
N LEU A 132 10.64 -0.36 0.71
CA LEU A 132 9.43 -0.84 0.06
C LEU A 132 9.78 -1.85 -1.04
N GLN A 133 9.22 -3.04 -0.93
CA GLN A 133 9.24 -4.04 -1.99
C GLN A 133 7.82 -4.49 -2.25
N ALA A 134 7.43 -4.57 -3.50
CA ALA A 134 6.09 -5.02 -3.88
C ALA A 134 6.09 -5.66 -5.28
N ASN A 135 5.35 -6.75 -5.43
CA ASN A 135 4.93 -7.30 -6.70
C ASN A 135 3.47 -6.91 -6.92
N ILE A 136 3.17 -6.20 -8.00
CA ILE A 136 1.83 -5.69 -8.29
C ILE A 136 1.34 -6.30 -9.60
N ASN A 137 0.16 -6.90 -9.60
CA ASN A 137 -0.54 -7.27 -10.80
C ASN A 137 -1.74 -6.32 -10.97
N LEU A 138 -1.82 -5.65 -12.10
CA LEU A 138 -2.96 -4.84 -12.50
C LEU A 138 -3.69 -5.56 -13.64
N THR A 139 -4.99 -5.73 -13.50
CA THR A 139 -5.88 -6.24 -14.53
C THR A 139 -7.01 -5.26 -14.76
N ILE A 140 -7.37 -5.03 -16.02
CA ILE A 140 -8.50 -4.19 -16.42
C ILE A 140 -9.47 -5.11 -17.17
N ASP A 141 -10.73 -5.19 -16.72
CA ASP A 141 -11.75 -6.01 -17.36
C ASP A 141 -12.39 -5.30 -18.58
N GLU A 142 -13.32 -5.98 -19.25
CA GLU A 142 -14.02 -5.47 -20.44
C GLU A 142 -14.93 -4.25 -20.13
N ASN A 143 -15.22 -3.98 -18.85
CA ASN A 143 -16.05 -2.87 -18.38
C ASN A 143 -15.20 -1.75 -17.75
N ASP A 144 -13.90 -1.73 -18.01
CA ASP A 144 -12.94 -0.79 -17.43
C ASP A 144 -12.85 -0.84 -15.89
N HIS A 145 -13.18 -1.99 -15.27
CA HIS A 145 -12.92 -2.18 -13.85
C HIS A 145 -11.45 -2.57 -13.62
N TYR A 146 -10.84 -1.91 -12.67
CA TYR A 146 -9.45 -2.12 -12.30
C TYR A 146 -9.36 -3.07 -11.10
N SER A 147 -8.52 -4.08 -11.22
CA SER A 147 -8.16 -4.97 -10.11
C SER A 147 -6.65 -4.91 -9.88
N VAL A 148 -6.26 -4.58 -8.66
CA VAL A 148 -4.87 -4.49 -8.22
C VAL A 148 -4.60 -5.58 -7.20
N GLN A 149 -3.67 -6.46 -7.50
CA GLN A 149 -3.22 -7.49 -6.58
C GLN A 149 -1.79 -7.19 -6.13
N LEU A 150 -1.62 -6.97 -4.84
CA LEU A 150 -0.32 -6.84 -4.20
C LEU A 150 0.15 -8.22 -3.74
N LYS A 151 1.31 -8.65 -4.22
CA LYS A 151 1.97 -9.88 -3.79
C LYS A 151 3.30 -9.54 -3.14
N ASP A 152 3.62 -10.24 -2.05
CA ASP A 152 4.92 -10.07 -1.38
C ASP A 152 5.22 -8.60 -1.02
N LEU A 153 4.18 -7.85 -0.60
CA LEU A 153 4.36 -6.48 -0.15
C LEU A 153 5.15 -6.47 1.16
N ASN A 154 6.33 -5.89 1.14
CA ASN A 154 7.13 -5.64 2.33
C ASN A 154 7.36 -4.14 2.50
N VAL A 155 6.84 -3.58 3.58
CA VAL A 155 7.00 -2.18 3.95
C VAL A 155 7.74 -2.12 5.28
N GLU A 156 8.97 -1.63 5.28
CA GLU A 156 9.75 -1.47 6.51
C GLU A 156 9.43 -0.15 7.22
N SER A 157 9.28 0.92 6.46
CA SER A 157 8.77 2.19 6.99
C SER A 157 8.15 3.04 5.87
N PHE A 158 7.25 3.95 6.25
CA PHE A 158 6.71 4.95 5.33
C PHE A 158 7.43 6.30 5.42
N GLU A 159 8.48 6.43 6.23
CA GLU A 159 9.12 7.72 6.51
C GLU A 159 9.68 8.42 5.27
N ASN A 160 10.04 7.68 4.23
CA ASN A 160 10.60 8.21 2.98
C ASN A 160 9.59 8.27 1.81
N ILE A 161 8.33 7.91 2.04
CA ILE A 161 7.29 7.96 0.99
C ILE A 161 6.72 9.37 0.82
N ASP A 162 7.04 10.30 1.69
CA ASP A 162 6.61 11.72 1.63
C ASP A 162 7.03 12.46 0.35
N VAL A 163 7.96 11.89 -0.40
CA VAL A 163 8.43 12.43 -1.69
C VAL A 163 7.37 12.24 -2.80
N TRP A 164 6.43 11.33 -2.61
CA TRP A 164 5.39 11.05 -3.59
C TRP A 164 4.19 11.95 -3.31
N LYS A 165 4.07 13.03 -4.06
CA LYS A 165 2.90 13.93 -4.00
C LYS A 165 1.69 13.27 -4.67
N LEU A 166 1.32 12.12 -4.18
CA LEU A 166 0.15 11.41 -4.67
C LEU A 166 -1.12 12.14 -4.23
N SER A 167 -2.12 12.11 -5.07
CA SER A 167 -3.44 12.66 -4.77
C SER A 167 -4.53 11.70 -5.25
N PRO A 168 -5.72 11.71 -4.62
CA PRO A 168 -6.80 10.78 -4.96
C PRO A 168 -7.17 10.79 -6.45
N ASN A 169 -7.17 11.95 -7.09
CA ASN A 169 -7.54 12.11 -8.50
C ASN A 169 -6.56 11.45 -9.50
N MET A 170 -5.39 11.00 -9.03
CA MET A 170 -4.44 10.25 -9.86
C MET A 170 -4.86 8.79 -10.05
N PHE A 171 -5.78 8.29 -9.25
CA PHE A 171 -6.16 6.89 -9.24
C PHE A 171 -7.61 6.71 -9.70
N PRO A 172 -7.93 5.74 -10.57
CA PRO A 172 -9.30 5.31 -10.78
C PRO A 172 -9.85 4.61 -9.54
N SER A 173 -11.13 4.26 -9.55
CA SER A 173 -11.65 3.26 -8.61
C SER A 173 -11.09 1.88 -8.95
N PHE A 174 -10.75 1.09 -7.93
CA PHE A 174 -10.20 -0.26 -8.14
C PHE A 174 -10.47 -1.19 -6.98
N HIS A 175 -10.54 -2.47 -7.29
CA HIS A 175 -10.51 -3.52 -6.29
C HIS A 175 -9.06 -3.83 -5.94
N LEU A 176 -8.73 -3.85 -4.65
CA LEU A 176 -7.41 -4.14 -4.11
C LEU A 176 -7.43 -5.47 -3.38
N SER A 177 -6.52 -6.36 -3.70
CA SER A 177 -6.26 -7.56 -2.89
C SER A 177 -4.79 -7.65 -2.52
N SER A 178 -4.49 -8.30 -1.41
CA SER A 178 -3.14 -8.42 -0.89
C SER A 178 -2.86 -9.83 -0.38
N THR A 179 -1.69 -10.34 -0.73
CA THR A 179 -1.20 -11.64 -0.25
C THR A 179 0.25 -11.53 0.20
N ASN A 180 0.59 -12.21 1.31
CA ASN A 180 1.94 -12.23 1.87
C ASN A 180 2.48 -10.81 2.18
N THR A 181 1.68 -10.03 2.89
CA THR A 181 2.04 -8.66 3.27
C THR A 181 2.81 -8.64 4.58
N LYS A 182 3.89 -7.86 4.61
CA LYS A 182 4.66 -7.56 5.83
C LYS A 182 4.72 -6.06 6.04
N PHE A 183 4.53 -5.65 7.26
CA PHE A 183 4.69 -4.27 7.69
C PHE A 183 5.60 -4.21 8.92
N ASN A 184 6.71 -3.51 8.80
CA ASN A 184 7.73 -3.41 9.85
C ASN A 184 8.14 -4.79 10.39
N GLY A 185 8.39 -5.75 9.46
CA GLY A 185 8.75 -7.13 9.74
C GLY A 185 7.61 -8.03 10.25
N LYS A 186 6.42 -7.51 10.54
CA LYS A 186 5.25 -8.29 10.99
C LYS A 186 4.39 -8.70 9.81
N ILE A 187 3.94 -9.95 9.83
CA ILE A 187 3.00 -10.47 8.82
C ILE A 187 1.61 -9.87 9.11
N ILE A 188 0.99 -9.33 8.07
CA ILE A 188 -0.40 -8.87 8.08
C ILE A 188 -1.25 -9.91 7.36
N PRO A 189 -2.43 -10.27 7.89
CA PRO A 189 -3.36 -11.15 7.19
C PRO A 189 -3.66 -10.65 5.77
N ASN A 190 -3.88 -11.57 4.84
CA ASN A 190 -4.33 -11.21 3.50
C ASN A 190 -5.62 -10.39 3.60
N PHE A 191 -5.78 -9.43 2.71
CA PHE A 191 -6.97 -8.57 2.72
C PHE A 191 -7.45 -8.23 1.31
N GLU A 192 -8.71 -7.86 1.24
CA GLU A 192 -9.36 -7.29 0.06
C GLU A 192 -10.07 -6.01 0.45
N ALA A 193 -10.14 -5.04 -0.47
CA ALA A 193 -10.85 -3.77 -0.29
C ALA A 193 -11.29 -3.19 -1.62
N ASP A 194 -12.38 -2.43 -1.61
CA ASP A 194 -12.79 -1.61 -2.73
C ASP A 194 -12.37 -0.16 -2.50
N LEU A 195 -11.52 0.35 -3.38
CA LEU A 195 -11.12 1.75 -3.40
C LEU A 195 -11.98 2.49 -4.43
N VAL A 196 -12.78 3.42 -3.94
CA VAL A 196 -13.73 4.17 -4.77
C VAL A 196 -13.31 5.62 -4.86
N ASN A 197 -12.98 6.07 -6.05
CA ASN A 197 -12.64 7.47 -6.31
C ASN A 197 -13.91 8.26 -6.69
N ASN A 198 -14.21 9.27 -5.88
CA ASN A 198 -15.23 10.27 -6.14
C ASN A 198 -14.53 11.63 -6.31
N GLU A 199 -14.14 11.95 -7.54
CA GLU A 199 -13.45 13.18 -7.95
C GLU A 199 -12.11 13.41 -7.21
N ASN A 200 -12.15 13.91 -5.97
CA ASN A 200 -10.96 14.23 -5.17
C ASN A 200 -10.90 13.45 -3.86
N VAL A 201 -11.79 12.48 -3.66
CA VAL A 201 -11.86 11.67 -2.45
C VAL A 201 -11.71 10.21 -2.81
N MET A 202 -10.68 9.55 -2.28
CA MET A 202 -10.55 8.10 -2.33
C MET A 202 -11.20 7.51 -1.09
N GLY A 203 -12.30 6.78 -1.27
CA GLY A 203 -12.92 5.99 -0.22
C GLY A 203 -12.36 4.58 -0.18
N ILE A 204 -12.19 4.02 1.02
CA ILE A 204 -11.90 2.61 1.24
C ILE A 204 -13.16 1.98 1.81
N ASN A 205 -13.73 1.03 1.08
CA ASN A 205 -14.93 0.32 1.48
C ASN A 205 -14.65 -1.19 1.50
N ASN A 206 -15.45 -1.93 2.24
CA ASN A 206 -15.43 -3.40 2.24
C ASN A 206 -14.03 -3.99 2.50
N LEU A 207 -13.26 -3.38 3.43
CA LEU A 207 -11.98 -3.99 3.83
C LEU A 207 -12.26 -5.27 4.61
N ILE A 208 -11.83 -6.38 4.05
CA ILE A 208 -11.99 -7.73 4.57
C ILE A 208 -10.62 -8.33 4.77
N PHE A 209 -10.36 -8.88 5.94
CA PHE A 209 -9.15 -9.66 6.20
C PHE A 209 -9.46 -11.15 6.16
N GLU A 210 -8.65 -11.91 5.44
CA GLU A 210 -8.79 -13.37 5.39
C GLU A 210 -8.30 -14.03 6.68
N ASN A 211 -9.00 -15.07 7.10
CA ASN A 211 -8.56 -15.97 8.19
C ASN A 211 -8.28 -15.31 9.54
N ILE A 212 -8.84 -14.13 9.82
CA ILE A 212 -8.72 -13.50 11.15
C ILE A 212 -9.74 -14.00 12.16
N GLY A 213 -10.63 -14.92 11.74
CA GLY A 213 -11.69 -15.45 12.60
C GLY A 213 -12.86 -14.48 12.79
N LEU A 214 -12.91 -13.41 12.01
CA LEU A 214 -14.04 -12.48 11.92
C LEU A 214 -14.86 -12.79 10.67
N SER A 215 -16.17 -12.70 10.77
CA SER A 215 -17.05 -12.62 9.60
C SER A 215 -17.01 -11.19 9.03
N ASN A 216 -17.54 -11.00 7.82
CA ASN A 216 -17.66 -9.66 7.22
C ASN A 216 -18.60 -8.73 8.01
N GLU A 217 -19.45 -9.30 8.86
CA GLU A 217 -20.35 -8.56 9.76
C GLU A 217 -19.62 -8.09 11.02
N ASP A 218 -18.57 -8.81 11.43
CA ASP A 218 -17.80 -8.56 12.64
C ASP A 218 -16.73 -7.50 12.47
N LEU A 219 -16.30 -7.22 11.24
CA LEU A 219 -15.35 -6.16 10.93
C LEU A 219 -15.93 -5.20 9.89
N ILE A 220 -16.24 -4.00 10.31
CA ILE A 220 -16.65 -2.89 9.44
C ILE A 220 -15.49 -1.89 9.41
N PHE A 221 -14.91 -1.70 8.24
CA PHE A 221 -13.87 -0.71 8.03
C PHE A 221 -14.27 0.24 6.91
N ASN A 222 -14.18 1.54 7.19
CA ASN A 222 -14.34 2.58 6.20
C ASN A 222 -13.22 3.60 6.34
N GLY A 223 -12.68 4.01 5.21
CA GLY A 223 -11.65 5.03 5.17
C GLY A 223 -11.96 6.07 4.11
N SER A 224 -11.39 7.23 4.25
CA SER A 224 -11.37 8.23 3.17
C SER A 224 -10.09 9.03 3.19
N TRP A 225 -9.59 9.33 2.02
CA TRP A 225 -8.42 10.16 1.79
C TRP A 225 -8.79 11.32 0.86
N LEU A 226 -8.53 12.52 1.32
CA LEU A 226 -8.72 13.77 0.59
C LEU A 226 -7.46 14.61 0.80
N ASN A 227 -6.66 14.81 -0.24
CA ASN A 227 -5.42 15.62 -0.26
C ASN A 227 -4.91 16.09 1.12
N GLY A 228 -3.98 15.35 1.71
CA GLY A 228 -3.40 15.66 3.01
C GLY A 228 -4.33 15.47 4.21
N LYS A 229 -5.47 14.76 4.04
CA LYS A 229 -6.39 14.42 5.13
C LYS A 229 -6.85 12.98 5.02
N THR A 230 -6.75 12.25 6.11
CA THR A 230 -7.20 10.86 6.19
C THR A 230 -8.16 10.66 7.35
N LEU A 231 -9.27 10.00 7.08
CA LEU A 231 -10.24 9.58 8.08
C LEU A 231 -10.34 8.06 8.05
N LEU A 232 -10.26 7.42 9.20
CA LEU A 232 -10.44 5.98 9.37
C LEU A 232 -11.51 5.70 10.41
N ARG A 233 -12.40 4.75 10.12
CA ARG A 233 -13.40 4.22 11.03
C ARG A 233 -13.36 2.72 10.97
N ALA A 234 -13.20 2.08 12.12
CA ALA A 234 -13.24 0.64 12.23
C ALA A 234 -14.13 0.22 13.39
N LYS A 235 -14.95 -0.80 13.18
CA LYS A 235 -15.65 -1.54 14.23
C LYS A 235 -15.28 -2.99 14.08
N ALA A 236 -14.90 -3.61 15.16
CA ALA A 236 -14.60 -5.02 15.19
C ALA A 236 -15.21 -5.67 16.42
N SER A 237 -15.79 -6.84 16.25
CA SER A 237 -16.29 -7.67 17.35
C SER A 237 -15.98 -9.14 17.08
N ASN A 238 -15.66 -9.89 18.12
CA ASN A 238 -15.46 -11.33 18.06
C ASN A 238 -15.48 -11.94 19.46
N ASP A 239 -15.75 -13.24 19.55
CA ASP A 239 -15.81 -13.98 20.82
C ASP A 239 -14.42 -14.36 21.36
N ASN A 240 -13.34 -14.09 20.63
CA ASN A 240 -11.98 -14.49 21.02
C ASN A 240 -10.92 -13.44 20.65
N LEU A 241 -10.66 -12.54 21.60
CA LEU A 241 -9.64 -11.49 21.48
C LEU A 241 -8.23 -12.05 21.26
N SER A 242 -7.89 -13.16 21.95
CA SER A 242 -6.58 -13.79 21.82
C SER A 242 -6.29 -14.21 20.38
N ASN A 243 -7.24 -14.94 19.77
CA ASN A 243 -7.10 -15.38 18.39
C ASN A 243 -7.00 -14.20 17.41
N PHE A 244 -7.79 -13.15 17.62
CA PHE A 244 -7.72 -11.93 16.82
C PHE A 244 -6.34 -11.27 16.91
N LEU A 245 -5.83 -11.02 18.11
CA LEU A 245 -4.54 -10.37 18.33
C LEU A 245 -3.38 -11.19 17.75
N THR A 246 -3.39 -12.52 17.91
CA THR A 246 -2.37 -13.42 17.36
C THR A 246 -2.28 -13.34 15.84
N LYS A 247 -3.40 -13.18 15.13
CA LYS A 247 -3.41 -13.02 13.66
C LYS A 247 -2.71 -11.73 13.20
N PHE A 248 -2.65 -10.72 14.07
CA PHE A 248 -1.90 -9.49 13.80
C PHE A 248 -0.48 -9.50 14.40
N GLY A 249 0.01 -10.68 14.77
CA GLY A 249 1.37 -10.86 15.28
C GLY A 249 1.59 -10.28 16.69
N VAL A 250 0.52 -10.23 17.47
CA VAL A 250 0.60 -9.92 18.90
C VAL A 250 0.59 -11.26 19.65
N ASP A 251 1.72 -11.56 20.31
CA ASP A 251 1.87 -12.79 21.07
C ASP A 251 0.92 -12.77 22.28
N GLU A 252 0.14 -13.79 22.45
CA GLU A 252 -0.93 -14.10 23.42
C GLU A 252 -0.94 -13.30 24.74
N PRO A 253 -1.29 -12.00 24.73
CA PRO A 253 -1.31 -11.17 25.96
C PRO A 253 -2.54 -11.48 26.81
N VAL A 254 -3.55 -12.09 26.21
CA VAL A 254 -4.86 -12.39 26.81
C VAL A 254 -5.30 -13.78 26.40
N ILE A 255 -5.87 -14.54 27.31
CA ILE A 255 -6.53 -15.81 27.01
C ILE A 255 -8.04 -15.58 27.06
N GLY A 256 -8.75 -15.95 25.98
CA GLY A 256 -10.21 -15.82 25.90
C GLY A 256 -10.68 -14.38 25.68
N GLY A 257 -11.90 -14.11 26.09
CA GLY A 257 -12.56 -12.81 26.03
C GLY A 257 -13.18 -12.48 24.67
N GLY A 258 -14.51 -12.29 24.67
CA GLY A 258 -15.16 -11.57 23.57
C GLY A 258 -14.74 -10.10 23.58
N PHE A 259 -14.83 -9.42 22.43
CA PHE A 259 -14.52 -8.01 22.37
C PHE A 259 -15.39 -7.26 21.36
N ASN A 260 -15.56 -5.98 21.62
CA ASN A 260 -16.15 -5.01 20.71
C ASN A 260 -15.32 -3.74 20.72
N VAL A 261 -14.84 -3.29 19.55
CA VAL A 261 -14.01 -2.10 19.39
C VAL A 261 -14.65 -1.16 18.38
N ASP A 262 -14.78 0.13 18.73
CA ASP A 262 -15.11 1.25 17.82
C ASP A 262 -13.90 2.20 17.79
N LEU A 263 -13.25 2.29 16.64
CA LEU A 263 -12.09 3.14 16.39
C LEU A 263 -12.48 4.23 15.37
N ARG A 264 -12.18 5.48 15.71
CA ARG A 264 -12.27 6.61 14.78
C ARG A 264 -11.00 7.43 14.87
N LEU A 265 -10.30 7.51 13.77
CA LEU A 265 -9.07 8.28 13.66
C LEU A 265 -9.18 9.29 12.55
N TYR A 266 -8.60 10.43 12.80
CA TYR A 266 -8.43 11.53 11.85
C TYR A 266 -6.96 11.94 11.83
N CYS A 267 -6.44 12.26 10.65
CA CYS A 267 -5.10 12.79 10.47
C CYS A 267 -5.11 13.90 9.42
N ASP A 268 -4.52 15.04 9.73
CA ASP A 268 -4.14 16.05 8.73
C ASP A 268 -2.87 15.57 8.00
N CYS A 269 -2.97 14.43 7.33
CA CYS A 269 -1.88 13.76 6.65
C CYS A 269 -2.41 12.80 5.58
N ASP A 270 -1.56 12.42 4.64
CA ASP A 270 -1.86 11.35 3.68
C ASP A 270 -1.79 9.96 4.36
N PRO A 271 -2.45 8.92 3.79
CA PRO A 271 -2.53 7.59 4.42
C PRO A 271 -1.20 6.97 4.80
N TRP A 272 -0.16 7.17 3.99
CA TRP A 272 1.20 6.66 4.25
C TRP A 272 1.97 7.48 5.31
N GLN A 273 1.47 8.64 5.69
CA GLN A 273 2.04 9.49 6.73
C GLN A 273 1.40 9.28 8.09
N ILE A 274 0.40 8.39 8.18
CA ILE A 274 -0.28 8.09 9.43
C ILE A 274 0.74 7.55 10.43
N SER A 275 0.80 8.20 11.57
CA SER A 275 1.62 7.78 12.70
C SER A 275 0.92 8.11 14.00
N THR A 276 1.33 7.47 15.07
CA THR A 276 0.78 7.75 16.41
C THR A 276 0.95 9.22 16.82
N LYS A 277 1.92 9.93 16.23
CA LYS A 277 2.19 11.36 16.50
C LYS A 277 1.26 12.33 15.78
N LYS A 278 0.56 11.88 14.74
CA LYS A 278 -0.25 12.75 13.86
C LYS A 278 -1.74 12.45 13.95
N VAL A 279 -2.13 11.38 14.63
CA VAL A 279 -3.53 10.97 14.68
C VAL A 279 -4.27 11.65 15.83
N SER A 280 -5.50 12.03 15.57
CA SER A 280 -6.50 12.47 16.55
C SER A 280 -7.74 11.58 16.43
N GLY A 281 -8.51 11.45 17.52
CA GLY A 281 -9.72 10.65 17.51
C GLY A 281 -9.95 9.88 18.80
N PHE A 282 -10.61 8.73 18.70
CA PHE A 282 -10.85 7.88 19.85
C PHE A 282 -10.89 6.40 19.50
N MET A 283 -10.66 5.59 20.51
CA MET A 283 -10.91 4.15 20.51
C MET A 283 -11.78 3.81 21.73
N LYS A 284 -12.86 3.10 21.50
CA LYS A 284 -13.68 2.45 22.53
C LYS A 284 -13.46 0.96 22.45
N ALA A 285 -13.25 0.31 23.57
CA ALA A 285 -13.08 -1.14 23.64
C ALA A 285 -13.88 -1.67 24.84
N ASP A 286 -14.72 -2.64 24.56
CA ASP A 286 -15.43 -3.44 25.55
C ASP A 286 -14.94 -4.87 25.39
N VAL A 287 -14.34 -5.46 26.44
CA VAL A 287 -13.77 -6.80 26.42
C VAL A 287 -14.44 -7.62 27.51
N GLU A 288 -14.95 -8.79 27.14
CA GLU A 288 -15.60 -9.73 28.05
C GLU A 288 -14.55 -10.59 28.76
N ARG A 289 -15.03 -11.40 29.69
CA ARG A 289 -14.25 -12.24 30.58
C ARG A 289 -13.05 -12.92 29.93
N GLY A 290 -11.87 -12.75 30.53
CA GLY A 290 -10.61 -13.30 30.07
C GLY A 290 -9.53 -13.35 31.15
N VAL A 291 -8.32 -13.71 30.73
CA VAL A 291 -7.17 -13.80 31.61
C VAL A 291 -5.97 -13.07 30.98
N PHE A 292 -5.41 -12.09 31.67
CA PHE A 292 -4.12 -11.54 31.33
C PHE A 292 -3.01 -12.52 31.70
N THR A 293 -2.24 -12.98 30.73
CA THR A 293 -1.13 -13.89 30.97
C THR A 293 0.07 -13.15 31.55
N ASN A 294 0.73 -13.74 32.52
CA ASN A 294 1.84 -13.12 33.25
C ASN A 294 3.16 -13.06 32.44
N GLN A 295 3.18 -13.53 31.19
CA GLN A 295 4.41 -13.84 30.46
C GLN A 295 4.81 -12.79 29.42
N ASP A 296 3.96 -11.80 29.10
CA ASP A 296 4.29 -10.90 28.01
C ASP A 296 4.64 -9.48 28.48
N PRO A 297 5.95 -9.10 28.41
CA PRO A 297 6.37 -7.72 28.59
C PRO A 297 5.77 -6.79 27.52
N ASN A 298 5.19 -7.32 26.43
CA ASN A 298 4.65 -6.53 25.33
C ASN A 298 3.27 -5.96 25.63
N LEU A 299 2.45 -6.61 26.47
CA LEU A 299 1.21 -6.00 26.96
C LEU A 299 1.54 -4.70 27.71
N PHE A 300 2.53 -4.74 28.58
CA PHE A 300 3.00 -3.56 29.30
C PHE A 300 3.67 -2.55 28.36
N LYS A 301 4.29 -2.99 27.26
CA LYS A 301 4.75 -2.10 26.19
C LYS A 301 3.60 -1.48 25.42
N LEU A 302 2.57 -2.24 25.04
CA LEU A 302 1.35 -1.69 24.43
C LEU A 302 0.72 -0.61 25.33
N LEU A 303 0.58 -0.90 26.61
CA LEU A 303 0.09 0.07 27.60
C LEU A 303 1.07 1.25 27.79
N SER A 304 2.39 1.03 27.65
CA SER A 304 3.39 2.09 27.73
C SER A 304 3.42 2.99 26.49
N TYR A 305 3.13 2.46 25.30
CA TYR A 305 2.95 3.28 24.08
C TYR A 305 1.77 4.25 24.19
N ILE A 306 0.78 3.92 25.04
CA ILE A 306 -0.37 4.75 25.33
C ILE A 306 -0.11 5.64 26.59
N ASN A 307 1.13 5.68 27.07
CA ASN A 307 1.54 6.39 28.31
C ASN A 307 0.76 5.93 29.57
N LEU A 308 0.36 4.65 29.58
CA LEU A 308 -0.38 4.02 30.68
C LEU A 308 0.54 3.30 31.68
N GLU A 309 1.77 3.81 31.88
CA GLU A 309 2.70 3.26 32.90
C GLU A 309 2.05 3.15 34.29
N SER A 310 1.12 4.07 34.59
CA SER A 310 0.36 4.04 35.83
C SER A 310 -0.57 2.81 35.93
N ILE A 311 -1.18 2.37 34.82
CA ILE A 311 -2.03 1.15 34.76
C ILE A 311 -1.15 -0.09 34.90
N ALA A 312 -0.06 -0.15 34.13
CA ALA A 312 0.89 -1.25 34.21
C ALA A 312 1.44 -1.43 35.63
N ASN A 313 1.73 -0.32 36.33
CA ASN A 313 2.22 -0.35 37.70
C ASN A 313 1.13 -0.74 38.73
N ARG A 314 -0.13 -0.33 38.53
CA ARG A 314 -1.25 -0.76 39.39
C ARG A 314 -1.62 -2.22 39.17
N LEU A 315 -1.62 -2.71 37.94
CA LEU A 315 -1.77 -4.14 37.64
C LEU A 315 -0.62 -4.98 38.25
N LYS A 316 0.60 -4.43 38.35
CA LYS A 316 1.72 -5.06 39.04
C LYS A 316 1.58 -5.04 40.58
N LEU A 317 0.91 -4.04 41.15
CA LEU A 317 0.75 -3.88 42.60
C LEU A 317 -0.36 -4.78 43.16
N SER A 318 -1.29 -5.29 42.33
CA SER A 318 -2.26 -6.31 42.75
C SER A 318 -1.65 -7.73 42.78
N ARG A 319 -0.35 -7.84 43.06
CA ARG A 319 0.44 -9.08 43.04
C ARG A 319 -0.07 -10.18 43.98
N ASP A 320 -0.79 -9.83 45.03
CA ASP A 320 -1.30 -10.80 46.02
C ASP A 320 -2.51 -11.62 45.47
N GLY A 321 -3.15 -11.18 44.36
CA GLY A 321 -4.21 -11.92 43.65
C GLY A 321 -3.75 -12.63 42.38
N MET A 322 -2.47 -12.50 41.98
CA MET A 322 -1.95 -13.20 40.81
C MET A 322 -1.69 -14.67 41.14
N ARG A 323 -2.61 -15.53 40.75
CA ARG A 323 -2.36 -16.96 40.67
C ARG A 323 -1.30 -17.24 39.61
N GLU A 324 -0.65 -18.40 39.67
CA GLU A 324 0.35 -18.86 38.68
C GLU A 324 -0.14 -18.78 37.22
N GLN A 325 -1.45 -18.61 37.00
CA GLN A 325 -2.13 -18.60 35.70
C GLN A 325 -2.42 -17.18 35.11
N GLY A 326 -2.16 -16.09 35.83
CA GLY A 326 -2.45 -14.72 35.39
C GLY A 326 -3.60 -14.03 36.14
N TYR A 327 -3.95 -12.79 35.73
CA TYR A 327 -5.04 -12.00 36.30
C TYR A 327 -6.34 -12.23 35.54
N VAL A 328 -7.35 -12.77 36.23
CA VAL A 328 -8.70 -13.00 35.68
C VAL A 328 -9.51 -11.71 35.81
N TYR A 329 -10.14 -11.29 34.71
CA TYR A 329 -11.09 -10.19 34.70
C TYR A 329 -12.44 -10.66 34.13
N ASP A 330 -13.53 -10.05 34.58
CA ASP A 330 -14.88 -10.31 34.08
C ASP A 330 -15.22 -9.38 32.92
N GLN A 331 -14.84 -8.10 33.02
CA GLN A 331 -15.05 -7.13 31.96
C GLN A 331 -13.98 -6.03 31.96
N ILE A 332 -13.66 -5.53 30.76
CA ILE A 332 -12.86 -4.33 30.58
C ILE A 332 -13.65 -3.36 29.72
N ASN A 333 -13.85 -2.14 30.20
CA ASN A 333 -14.41 -1.03 29.46
C ASN A 333 -13.36 0.08 29.37
N ALA A 334 -12.98 0.45 28.15
CA ALA A 334 -11.96 1.45 27.92
C ALA A 334 -12.37 2.45 26.85
N LYS A 335 -12.00 3.71 27.06
CA LYS A 335 -12.04 4.73 26.03
C LYS A 335 -10.75 5.55 26.09
N LEU A 336 -10.08 5.56 24.96
CA LEU A 336 -8.86 6.31 24.72
C LEU A 336 -9.14 7.45 23.77
N LEU A 337 -8.63 8.62 24.09
CA LEU A 337 -8.66 9.79 23.22
C LEU A 337 -7.24 10.02 22.68
N PHE A 338 -7.14 10.20 21.38
CA PHE A 338 -5.89 10.51 20.69
C PHE A 338 -5.90 11.98 20.28
N ASN A 339 -4.83 12.68 20.55
CA ASN A 339 -4.65 14.05 20.10
C ASN A 339 -3.16 14.32 19.90
N ASP A 340 -2.75 14.52 18.65
CA ASP A 340 -1.39 14.87 18.23
C ASP A 340 -0.29 14.04 18.95
N GLY A 341 -0.44 12.72 18.89
CA GLY A 341 0.53 11.79 19.47
C GLY A 341 0.41 11.53 20.97
N VAL A 342 -0.55 12.14 21.60
CA VAL A 342 -0.87 11.89 23.02
C VAL A 342 -2.14 11.05 23.10
N ALA A 343 -2.04 9.86 23.69
CA ALA A 343 -3.21 9.09 24.09
C ALA A 343 -3.57 9.41 25.55
N LYS A 344 -4.80 9.85 25.77
CA LYS A 344 -5.37 10.05 27.09
C LYS A 344 -6.40 8.98 27.37
N VAL A 345 -6.40 8.48 28.59
CA VAL A 345 -7.49 7.65 29.09
C VAL A 345 -8.64 8.58 29.44
N ASP A 346 -9.78 8.41 28.78
CA ASP A 346 -11.03 9.08 29.16
C ASP A 346 -11.68 8.30 30.29
N TYR A 347 -11.74 6.99 30.16
CA TYR A 347 -12.01 6.04 31.22
C TYR A 347 -11.37 4.67 30.92
N PHE A 348 -11.05 3.94 31.97
CA PHE A 348 -10.60 2.56 31.91
C PHE A 348 -11.06 1.86 33.19
N LEU A 349 -11.95 0.90 33.01
CA LEU A 349 -12.53 0.10 34.07
C LEU A 349 -12.24 -1.37 33.83
N VAL A 350 -11.65 -2.04 34.80
CA VAL A 350 -11.51 -3.48 34.83
C VAL A 350 -12.31 -3.99 36.00
N GLU A 351 -13.30 -4.80 35.73
CA GLU A 351 -14.10 -5.49 36.74
C GLU A 351 -13.57 -6.91 36.94
N SER A 352 -13.42 -7.35 38.18
CA SER A 352 -13.04 -8.72 38.53
C SER A 352 -13.68 -9.16 39.84
N GLU A 353 -13.79 -10.47 40.08
CA GLU A 353 -14.31 -11.01 41.36
C GLU A 353 -13.52 -10.52 42.58
N GLU A 354 -12.24 -10.18 42.42
CA GLU A 354 -11.34 -9.82 43.54
C GLU A 354 -11.20 -8.30 43.73
N SER A 355 -11.25 -7.51 42.66
CA SER A 355 -11.09 -6.04 42.75
C SER A 355 -11.42 -5.34 41.43
N ASP A 356 -11.97 -4.15 41.54
CA ASP A 356 -12.18 -3.25 40.41
C ASP A 356 -11.03 -2.27 40.28
N ILE A 357 -10.59 -2.01 39.04
CA ILE A 357 -9.57 -0.99 38.75
C ILE A 357 -10.19 0.07 37.87
N GLU A 358 -10.33 1.27 38.40
CA GLU A 358 -10.87 2.42 37.69
C GLU A 358 -9.81 3.51 37.50
N LEU A 359 -9.74 4.06 36.28
CA LEU A 359 -8.93 5.21 35.91
C LEU A 359 -9.74 6.16 35.06
N THR A 360 -9.70 7.43 35.40
CA THR A 360 -10.37 8.53 34.71
C THR A 360 -9.42 9.68 34.45
#